data_426bb1f250b3b27271a144c661635d0e
#
_entry.id   426bb1f250b3b27271a144c661635d0e
#
_cell.length_a   1.000
_cell.length_b   1.000
_cell.length_c   1.000
_cell.angle_alpha   90.00
_cell.angle_beta   90.00
_cell.angle_gamma   90.00
#
_symmetry.space_group_name_H-M   'P 1'
#
loop_
_entity.id
_entity.type
_entity.pdbx_description
1 polymer ?
#
loop_
_entity_poly.entity_id
_entity_poly.type
_entity_poly.pdbx_seq_one_letter_code
_entity_poly.pdbx_strand_id
1 'polypeptide(L)'
;MQIDQPYLFVEINDKSFIFLVVQYDQDLEFKILHSSVTPSEGVNNGKITDVHLSNKIIKQKVEKIEKKINFVFKNATVICDQKDFSCVNIS
;
A
#
# COMPACT_ATOMS: atom_id res chain seq x y z
N MET A 1 2.62 3.80 -17.08
CA MET A 1 3.66 3.27 -16.22
C MET A 1 5.01 3.80 -16.64
N GLN A 2 5.81 4.27 -15.70
CA GLN A 2 7.17 4.72 -15.98
C GLN A 2 8.17 3.64 -15.62
N ILE A 3 9.16 3.44 -16.48
CA ILE A 3 10.23 2.47 -16.28
C ILE A 3 11.21 3.04 -15.24
N ASP A 4 11.76 2.17 -14.39
CA ASP A 4 12.75 2.51 -13.36
C ASP A 4 12.21 3.37 -12.22
N GLN A 5 10.87 3.47 -12.07
CA GLN A 5 10.29 4.13 -10.91
C GLN A 5 9.58 3.12 -10.02
N PRO A 6 9.72 3.23 -8.69
CA PRO A 6 9.00 2.36 -7.77
C PRO A 6 7.50 2.66 -7.77
N TYR A 7 6.71 1.62 -7.66
CA TYR A 7 5.26 1.70 -7.48
C TYR A 7 4.88 1.05 -6.16
N LEU A 8 3.98 1.71 -5.44
CA LEU A 8 3.48 1.21 -4.16
C LEU A 8 2.10 0.61 -4.34
N PHE A 9 1.93 -0.61 -3.84
CA PHE A 9 0.64 -1.28 -3.76
C PHE A 9 0.32 -1.53 -2.30
N VAL A 10 -0.90 -1.21 -1.90
CA VAL A 10 -1.40 -1.45 -0.54
C VAL A 10 -2.63 -2.33 -0.64
N GLU A 11 -2.60 -3.50 -0.04
CA GLU A 11 -3.76 -4.37 0.06
C GLU A 11 -4.36 -4.23 1.45
N ILE A 12 -5.67 -4.00 1.49
CA ILE A 12 -6.42 -3.85 2.74
C ILE A 12 -7.31 -5.07 2.92
N ASN A 13 -7.15 -5.76 4.04
CA ASN A 13 -8.04 -6.83 4.43
C ASN A 13 -8.29 -6.79 5.94
N ASP A 14 -9.15 -7.69 6.43
CA ASP A 14 -9.58 -7.66 7.82
C ASP A 14 -8.44 -7.85 8.83
N LYS A 15 -7.43 -8.60 8.45
CA LYS A 15 -6.38 -9.00 9.37
C LYS A 15 -5.12 -8.17 9.21
N SER A 16 -4.88 -7.65 8.02
CA SER A 16 -3.61 -7.00 7.75
C SER A 16 -3.69 -5.98 6.64
N PHE A 17 -2.76 -5.04 6.68
CA PHE A 17 -2.41 -4.21 5.55
C PHE A 17 -1.11 -4.76 4.95
N ILE A 18 -1.11 -5.02 3.66
CA ILE A 18 0.04 -5.57 2.95
C ILE A 18 0.61 -4.48 2.05
N PHE A 19 1.91 -4.26 2.16
CA PHE A 19 2.61 -3.23 1.40
C PHE A 19 3.59 -3.90 0.45
N LEU A 20 3.53 -3.53 -0.81
CA LEU A 20 4.41 -4.07 -1.84
C LEU A 20 4.93 -2.93 -2.69
N VAL A 21 6.25 -2.87 -2.84
CA VAL A 21 6.89 -1.90 -3.74
C VAL A 21 7.57 -2.67 -4.86
N VAL A 22 7.21 -2.34 -6.08
CA VAL A 22 7.79 -2.97 -7.27
C VAL A 22 8.37 -1.92 -8.19
N GLN A 23 9.36 -2.32 -8.94
CA GLN A 23 10.00 -1.49 -9.98
C GLN A 23 10.13 -2.32 -11.25
N TYR A 24 9.77 -1.71 -12.37
CA TYR A 24 9.91 -2.34 -13.68
C TYR A 24 11.19 -1.87 -14.36
N ASP A 25 11.92 -2.79 -14.96
CA ASP A 25 13.10 -2.46 -15.75
C ASP A 25 12.74 -2.25 -17.23
N GLN A 26 13.76 -2.04 -18.05
CA GLN A 26 13.58 -1.76 -19.47
C GLN A 26 12.98 -2.95 -20.24
N ASP A 27 13.14 -4.15 -19.72
CA ASP A 27 12.58 -5.37 -20.33
C ASP A 27 11.19 -5.68 -19.80
N LEU A 28 10.59 -4.76 -19.01
CA LEU A 28 9.29 -4.89 -18.38
C LEU A 28 9.23 -6.04 -17.36
N GLU A 29 10.38 -6.49 -16.91
CA GLU A 29 10.44 -7.41 -15.78
C GLU A 29 10.37 -6.62 -14.48
N PHE A 30 9.63 -7.13 -13.50
CA PHE A 30 9.50 -6.43 -12.25
C PHE A 30 10.41 -7.00 -11.17
N LYS A 31 10.83 -6.10 -10.29
CA LYS A 31 11.65 -6.43 -9.14
C LYS A 31 10.93 -5.95 -7.88
N ILE A 32 10.86 -6.78 -6.86
CA ILE A 32 10.27 -6.41 -5.59
C ILE A 32 11.33 -5.70 -4.76
N LEU A 33 11.09 -4.43 -4.46
CA LEU A 33 12.00 -3.63 -3.65
C LEU A 33 11.69 -3.75 -2.17
N HIS A 34 10.42 -3.97 -1.82
CA HIS A 34 9.97 -4.05 -0.43
C HIS A 34 8.67 -4.82 -0.36
N SER A 35 8.54 -5.62 0.67
CA SER A 35 7.28 -6.30 1.00
C SER A 35 7.16 -6.35 2.51
N SER A 36 6.00 -5.94 3.03
CA SER A 36 5.77 -6.00 4.47
C SER A 36 4.29 -6.15 4.78
N VAL A 37 4.00 -6.62 5.97
CA VAL A 37 2.65 -6.83 6.47
C VAL A 37 2.54 -6.17 7.84
N THR A 38 1.45 -5.44 8.04
CA THR A 38 1.15 -4.78 9.32
C THR A 38 -0.25 -5.18 9.74
N PRO A 39 -0.51 -5.48 11.03
CA PRO A 39 -1.87 -5.76 11.48
C PRO A 39 -2.80 -4.60 11.13
N SER A 40 -3.99 -4.92 10.62
CA SER A 40 -4.96 -3.89 10.26
C SER A 40 -5.59 -3.28 11.51
N GLU A 41 -5.92 -2.00 11.41
CA GLU A 41 -6.69 -1.29 12.43
C GLU A 41 -7.70 -0.40 11.72
N GLY A 42 -8.86 -0.21 12.34
CA GLY A 42 -9.93 0.54 11.72
C GLY A 42 -10.68 -0.23 10.64
N VAL A 43 -10.52 -1.55 10.62
CA VAL A 43 -11.16 -2.43 9.65
C VAL A 43 -11.86 -3.56 10.40
N ASN A 44 -13.10 -3.88 10.02
CA ASN A 44 -13.86 -4.95 10.63
C ASN A 44 -14.86 -5.53 9.63
N ASN A 45 -14.88 -6.85 9.51
CA ASN A 45 -15.80 -7.60 8.64
C ASN A 45 -15.82 -7.09 7.18
N GLY A 46 -14.63 -6.84 6.64
CA GLY A 46 -14.49 -6.38 5.27
C GLY A 46 -14.82 -4.92 5.05
N LYS A 47 -15.00 -4.14 6.11
CA LYS A 47 -15.33 -2.72 6.02
C LYS A 47 -14.34 -1.88 6.79
N ILE A 48 -14.03 -0.71 6.25
CA ILE A 48 -13.24 0.29 6.97
C ILE A 48 -14.19 0.99 7.94
N THR A 49 -14.02 0.71 9.23
CA THR A 49 -14.87 1.25 10.30
C THR A 49 -14.32 2.54 10.88
N ASP A 50 -13.01 2.75 10.75
CA ASP A 50 -12.36 3.98 11.19
C ASP A 50 -11.35 4.41 10.14
N VAL A 51 -11.78 5.29 9.25
CA VAL A 51 -10.97 5.77 8.13
C VAL A 51 -9.74 6.52 8.63
N HIS A 52 -9.89 7.32 9.67
CA HIS A 52 -8.78 8.12 10.20
C HIS A 52 -7.69 7.23 10.79
N LEU A 53 -8.07 6.21 11.54
CA LEU A 53 -7.12 5.27 12.13
C LEU A 53 -6.40 4.46 11.06
N SER A 54 -7.15 3.92 10.10
CA SER A 54 -6.56 3.16 9.00
C SER A 54 -5.59 4.02 8.20
N ASN A 55 -5.98 5.24 7.84
CA ASN A 55 -5.12 6.15 7.09
C ASN A 55 -3.86 6.51 7.85
N LYS A 56 -3.99 6.75 9.16
CA LYS A 56 -2.83 7.07 9.99
C LYS A 56 -1.79 5.97 9.96
N ILE A 57 -2.24 4.72 10.12
CA ILE A 57 -1.35 3.57 10.15
C ILE A 57 -0.69 3.35 8.79
N ILE A 58 -1.47 3.43 7.72
CA ILE A 58 -0.96 3.27 6.37
C ILE A 58 0.07 4.37 6.05
N LYS A 59 -0.23 5.63 6.37
CA LYS A 59 0.70 6.73 6.14
C LYS A 59 1.99 6.57 6.91
N GLN A 60 1.92 6.17 8.18
CA GLN A 60 3.12 5.94 8.97
C GLN A 60 4.00 4.85 8.36
N LYS A 61 3.37 3.78 7.89
CA LYS A 61 4.11 2.69 7.26
C LYS A 61 4.72 3.11 5.94
N VAL A 62 3.97 3.85 5.13
CA VAL A 62 4.46 4.36 3.85
C VAL A 62 5.66 5.28 4.06
N GLU A 63 5.62 6.16 5.06
CA GLU A 63 6.75 7.04 5.37
C GLU A 63 8.01 6.25 5.73
N LYS A 64 7.86 5.16 6.49
CA LYS A 64 8.99 4.29 6.81
C LYS A 64 9.57 3.62 5.56
N ILE A 65 8.69 3.17 4.68
CA ILE A 65 9.12 2.55 3.41
C ILE A 65 9.86 3.57 2.54
N GLU A 66 9.31 4.79 2.43
CA GLU A 66 9.93 5.85 1.65
C GLU A 66 11.34 6.16 2.14
N LYS A 67 11.54 6.21 3.44
CA LYS A 67 12.87 6.43 4.01
C LYS A 67 13.81 5.27 3.71
N LYS A 68 13.30 4.06 3.75
CA LYS A 68 14.10 2.86 3.51
C LYS A 68 14.60 2.77 2.08
N ILE A 69 13.74 3.08 1.11
CA ILE A 69 14.10 3.00 -0.31
C ILE A 69 14.55 4.33 -0.89
N ASN A 70 14.50 5.40 -0.10
CA ASN A 70 14.89 6.77 -0.50
C ASN A 70 14.09 7.27 -1.71
N PHE A 71 12.77 7.12 -1.65
CA PHE A 71 11.86 7.54 -2.70
C PHE A 71 10.52 7.96 -2.09
N VAL A 72 9.96 9.09 -2.55
CA VAL A 72 8.67 9.59 -2.07
C VAL A 72 7.60 9.26 -3.11
N PHE A 73 6.58 8.51 -2.69
CA PHE A 73 5.47 8.14 -3.57
C PHE A 73 4.47 9.29 -3.68
N LYS A 74 4.08 9.62 -4.90
CA LYS A 74 3.01 10.57 -5.13
C LYS A 74 1.65 9.89 -5.08
N ASN A 75 1.59 8.64 -5.49
CA ASN A 75 0.37 7.85 -5.56
C ASN A 75 0.63 6.42 -5.10
N ALA A 76 -0.41 5.80 -4.57
CA ALA A 76 -0.38 4.38 -4.25
C ALA A 76 -1.61 3.71 -4.86
N THR A 77 -1.45 2.46 -5.31
CA THR A 77 -2.57 1.64 -5.75
C THR A 77 -3.10 0.87 -4.55
N VAL A 78 -4.36 1.08 -4.24
CA VAL A 78 -5.02 0.43 -3.11
C VAL A 78 -5.87 -0.72 -3.64
N ILE A 79 -5.66 -1.90 -3.09
CA ILE A 79 -6.37 -3.11 -3.46
C ILE A 79 -7.20 -3.56 -2.26
N CYS A 80 -8.50 -3.73 -2.47
CA CYS A 80 -9.39 -4.25 -1.45
C CYS A 80 -9.83 -5.65 -1.86
N ASP A 81 -9.63 -6.63 -0.98
CA ASP A 81 -9.88 -8.02 -1.33
C ASP A 81 -11.34 -8.45 -1.13
N GLN A 82 -12.19 -7.55 -0.62
CA GLN A 82 -13.60 -7.84 -0.41
C GLN A 82 -14.50 -6.86 -1.16
N LYS A 83 -15.66 -7.38 -1.62
CA LYS A 83 -16.60 -6.60 -2.43
C LYS A 83 -17.10 -5.33 -1.75
N ASP A 84 -17.25 -5.38 -0.44
CA ASP A 84 -17.90 -4.31 0.32
C ASP A 84 -16.90 -3.27 0.85
N PHE A 85 -15.62 -3.42 0.55
CA PHE A 85 -14.66 -2.41 0.94
C PHE A 85 -14.86 -1.13 0.14
N SER A 86 -14.94 -0.04 0.87
CA SER A 86 -14.87 1.29 0.28
C SER A 86 -13.40 1.67 0.17
N CYS A 87 -12.83 1.51 -1.01
CA CYS A 87 -11.41 1.82 -1.23
C CYS A 87 -11.21 3.31 -1.32
N VAL A 88 -10.33 3.83 -0.48
CA VAL A 88 -9.96 5.25 -0.49
C VAL A 88 -8.64 5.39 -1.22
N ASN A 89 -8.57 6.31 -2.15
CA ASN A 89 -7.32 6.60 -2.85
C ASN A 89 -6.37 7.31 -1.89
N ILE A 90 -5.19 6.72 -1.68
CA ILE A 90 -4.17 7.25 -0.81
C ILE A 90 -3.09 7.88 -1.68
N SER A 91 -2.92 9.15 -1.53
CA SER A 91 -1.93 9.89 -2.31
C SER A 91 -1.10 10.81 -1.42
#